data_f9a7b1c0235551d9b8a124d799bb9a70
#
_entry.id   f9a7b1c0235551d9b8a124d799bb9a70
#
_cell.length_a   1.000
_cell.length_b   1.000
_cell.length_c   1.000
_cell.angle_alpha   90.00
_cell.angle_beta   90.00
_cell.angle_gamma   90.00
#
_symmetry.space_group_name_H-M   'P 1'
#
loop_
_entity.id
_entity.type
_entity.pdbx_description
1 polymer ?
#
loop_
_entity_poly.entity_id
_entity_poly.type
_entity_poly.pdbx_seq_one_letter_code
_entity_poly.pdbx_strand_id
1 'polypeptide(L)'
;MPGIELSATLQYQGDITQGEDTTAGAATLFETHAAIQKGGLGLRALYAQWNLDGEGPASIGADKQDGWYIEPSWRFNPSIGIFARYEQWDNAAGNTSDSEVAQTSLGASYWLNEHVVFKADLQDQDAPEGKKELDGFNLGLGYQF
;
A
#
# COMPACT_ATOMS: atom_id res chain seq x y z
N MET A 1 16.15 14.12 -13.86
CA MET A 1 17.16 14.40 -12.83
C MET A 1 17.14 13.25 -11.83
N PRO A 2 18.25 12.83 -11.25
CA PRO A 2 18.22 11.96 -10.12
C PRO A 2 17.60 12.70 -8.94
N GLY A 3 16.67 12.07 -8.24
CA GLY A 3 15.99 12.66 -7.09
C GLY A 3 15.75 11.63 -6.00
N ILE A 4 15.75 12.12 -4.78
CA ILE A 4 15.29 11.37 -3.59
C ILE A 4 14.20 12.22 -2.97
N GLU A 5 13.06 11.60 -2.75
CA GLU A 5 11.92 12.18 -2.03
C GLU A 5 11.69 11.35 -0.77
N LEU A 6 11.59 12.01 0.35
CA LEU A 6 11.24 11.41 1.65
C LEU A 6 10.09 12.20 2.21
N SER A 7 9.05 11.54 2.69
CA SER A 7 7.96 12.19 3.39
C SER A 7 7.49 11.36 4.57
N ALA A 8 6.85 12.05 5.52
CA ALA A 8 6.20 11.47 6.66
C ALA A 8 4.89 12.22 6.94
N THR A 9 3.87 11.48 7.32
CA THR A 9 2.54 12.00 7.66
C THR A 9 2.16 11.49 9.05
N LEU A 10 1.61 12.38 9.86
CA LEU A 10 0.93 12.05 11.09
C LEU A 10 -0.49 12.62 11.01
N GLN A 11 -1.49 11.75 11.13
CA GLN A 11 -2.89 12.13 11.14
C GLN A 11 -3.54 11.65 12.42
N TYR A 12 -4.38 12.51 13.01
CA TYR A 12 -5.21 12.17 14.15
C TYR A 12 -6.67 12.46 13.82
N GLN A 13 -7.54 11.53 14.14
CA GLN A 13 -8.99 11.69 14.04
C GLN A 13 -9.61 11.32 15.38
N GLY A 14 -10.28 12.27 16.02
CA GLY A 14 -10.78 12.13 17.39
C GLY A 14 -11.96 11.16 17.54
N ASP A 15 -12.69 10.91 16.46
CA ASP A 15 -13.78 9.95 16.41
C ASP A 15 -13.90 9.42 14.98
N ILE A 16 -13.75 8.10 14.81
CA ILE A 16 -13.87 7.44 13.49
C ILE A 16 -15.26 6.88 13.24
N THR A 17 -16.10 6.79 14.27
CA THR A 17 -17.49 6.35 14.13
C THR A 17 -18.41 7.58 14.06
N GLN A 18 -19.19 7.66 13.00
CA GLN A 18 -20.23 8.67 12.86
C GLN A 18 -21.56 8.01 13.20
N GLY A 19 -22.08 8.23 14.43
CA GLY A 19 -23.34 7.69 14.87
C GLY A 19 -23.37 7.27 16.34
N GLU A 20 -24.32 6.42 16.70
CA GLU A 20 -24.53 5.95 18.08
C GLU A 20 -23.58 4.78 18.47
N ASP A 21 -22.79 4.24 17.53
CA ASP A 21 -21.81 3.19 17.82
C ASP A 21 -20.57 3.83 18.46
N THR A 22 -20.34 3.51 19.73
CA THR A 22 -19.20 4.00 20.53
C THR A 22 -18.11 2.95 20.72
N THR A 23 -18.13 1.86 19.97
CA THR A 23 -17.16 0.76 20.13
C THR A 23 -15.80 1.10 19.56
N ALA A 24 -15.71 2.04 18.62
CA ALA A 24 -14.46 2.61 18.12
C ALA A 24 -14.35 4.08 18.50
N GLY A 25 -13.16 4.51 18.85
CA GLY A 25 -12.86 5.87 19.31
C GLY A 25 -11.97 6.65 18.35
N ALA A 26 -10.89 7.21 18.85
CA ALA A 26 -9.92 7.94 18.05
C ALA A 26 -9.07 7.01 17.18
N ALA A 27 -8.49 7.56 16.11
CA ALA A 27 -7.52 6.88 15.29
C ALA A 27 -6.31 7.76 15.02
N THR A 28 -5.13 7.16 15.06
CA THR A 28 -3.86 7.81 14.71
C THR A 28 -3.20 7.03 13.58
N LEU A 29 -2.90 7.72 12.49
CA LEU A 29 -2.08 7.20 11.38
C LEU A 29 -0.68 7.79 11.47
N PHE A 30 0.31 6.94 11.37
CA PHE A 30 1.67 7.29 11.00
C PHE A 30 1.99 6.68 9.63
N GLU A 31 2.50 7.47 8.70
CA GLU A 31 2.97 7.02 7.40
C GLU A 31 4.34 7.62 7.10
N THR A 32 5.20 6.85 6.46
CA THR A 32 6.43 7.36 5.85
C THR A 32 6.65 6.71 4.51
N HIS A 33 7.13 7.49 3.55
CA HIS A 33 7.52 6.93 2.25
C HIS A 33 8.82 7.54 1.73
N ALA A 34 9.47 6.75 0.86
CA ALA A 34 10.66 7.14 0.13
C ALA A 34 10.47 6.84 -1.36
N ALA A 35 10.92 7.75 -2.22
CA ALA A 35 11.02 7.52 -3.64
C ALA A 35 12.41 7.95 -4.12
N ILE A 36 13.05 7.07 -4.88
CA ILE A 36 14.38 7.31 -5.46
C ILE A 36 14.26 7.14 -6.97
N GLN A 37 14.76 8.10 -7.71
CA GLN A 37 14.81 8.06 -9.18
C GLN A 37 16.22 8.38 -9.66
N LYS A 38 16.80 7.47 -10.45
CA LYS A 38 18.11 7.67 -11.07
C LYS A 38 18.15 7.07 -12.47
N GLY A 39 18.11 7.92 -13.48
CA GLY A 39 17.98 7.47 -14.88
C GLY A 39 16.68 6.72 -15.08
N GLY A 40 16.76 5.50 -15.60
CA GLY A 40 15.61 4.61 -15.76
C GLY A 40 15.22 3.85 -14.47
N LEU A 41 16.10 3.82 -13.46
CA LEU A 41 15.84 3.11 -12.20
C LEU A 41 14.96 3.94 -11.28
N GLY A 42 13.89 3.32 -10.78
CA GLY A 42 13.07 3.84 -9.71
C GLY A 42 12.99 2.86 -8.54
N LEU A 43 12.88 3.38 -7.33
CA LEU A 43 12.59 2.61 -6.13
C LEU A 43 11.58 3.39 -5.29
N ARG A 44 10.51 2.75 -4.87
CA ARG A 44 9.55 3.29 -3.91
C ARG A 44 9.44 2.36 -2.72
N ALA A 45 9.26 2.93 -1.55
CA ALA A 45 8.95 2.21 -0.33
C ALA A 45 7.98 3.03 0.51
N LEU A 46 7.07 2.35 1.19
CA LEU A 46 6.12 2.96 2.11
C LEU A 46 5.97 2.06 3.32
N TYR A 47 5.79 2.67 4.48
CA TYR A 47 5.30 2.05 5.69
C TYR A 47 4.17 2.91 6.27
N ALA A 48 3.09 2.27 6.68
CA ALA A 48 1.96 2.92 7.36
C ALA A 48 1.52 2.10 8.56
N GLN A 49 1.10 2.77 9.62
CA GLN A 49 0.53 2.16 10.82
C GLN A 49 -0.64 2.97 11.33
N TRP A 50 -1.77 2.29 11.52
CA TRP A 50 -2.91 2.80 12.25
C TRP A 50 -2.91 2.27 13.68
N ASN A 51 -3.27 3.15 14.62
CA ASN A 51 -3.63 2.78 15.98
C ASN A 51 -5.05 3.31 16.21
N LEU A 52 -5.95 2.42 16.59
CA LEU A 52 -7.36 2.69 16.79
C LEU A 52 -7.73 2.46 18.24
N ASP A 53 -8.34 3.46 18.87
CA ASP A 53 -8.86 3.35 20.22
C ASP A 53 -10.26 2.73 20.21
N GLY A 54 -10.63 2.10 21.32
CA GLY A 54 -11.95 1.56 21.55
C GLY A 54 -11.98 0.04 21.77
N GLU A 55 -13.04 -0.42 22.45
CA GLU A 55 -13.19 -1.84 22.78
C GLU A 55 -13.53 -2.70 21.55
N GLY A 56 -14.20 -2.14 20.56
CA GLY A 56 -14.52 -2.82 19.31
C GLY A 56 -13.28 -3.28 18.55
N PRO A 57 -12.40 -2.36 18.10
CA PRO A 57 -11.14 -2.74 17.47
C PRO A 57 -10.27 -3.65 18.34
N ALA A 58 -10.13 -3.36 19.64
CA ALA A 58 -9.31 -4.14 20.55
C ALA A 58 -9.80 -5.58 20.71
N SER A 59 -11.12 -5.79 20.72
CA SER A 59 -11.72 -7.13 20.91
C SER A 59 -11.41 -8.12 19.79
N ILE A 60 -11.07 -7.63 18.60
CA ILE A 60 -10.72 -8.44 17.43
C ILE A 60 -9.25 -8.27 16.99
N GLY A 61 -8.44 -7.54 17.79
CA GLY A 61 -7.05 -7.27 17.50
C GLY A 61 -6.81 -6.28 16.35
N ALA A 62 -7.82 -5.54 15.93
CA ALA A 62 -7.75 -4.53 14.88
C ALA A 62 -7.47 -3.12 15.42
N ASP A 63 -7.11 -3.00 16.70
CA ASP A 63 -6.66 -1.76 17.34
C ASP A 63 -5.29 -1.29 16.83
N LYS A 64 -4.51 -2.21 16.25
CA LYS A 64 -3.32 -1.92 15.47
C LYS A 64 -3.44 -2.54 14.09
N GLN A 65 -3.14 -1.74 13.07
CA GLN A 65 -3.07 -2.18 11.68
C GLN A 65 -1.80 -1.60 11.08
N ASP A 66 -1.05 -2.40 10.35
CA ASP A 66 0.15 -1.91 9.67
C ASP A 66 0.34 -2.54 8.29
N GLY A 67 1.21 -1.91 7.51
CA GLY A 67 1.55 -2.41 6.21
C GLY A 67 2.72 -1.66 5.61
N TRP A 68 3.39 -2.31 4.69
CA TRP A 68 4.50 -1.74 3.97
C TRP A 68 4.62 -2.32 2.57
N TYR A 69 5.29 -1.61 1.71
CA TYR A 69 5.71 -2.14 0.42
C TYR A 69 7.07 -1.62 -0.01
N ILE A 70 7.67 -2.37 -0.94
CA ILE A 70 8.83 -1.96 -1.72
C ILE A 70 8.56 -2.23 -3.20
N GLU A 71 8.88 -1.25 -4.06
CA GLU A 71 8.61 -1.30 -5.49
C GLU A 71 9.84 -0.82 -6.28
N PRO A 72 10.74 -1.70 -6.70
CA PRO A 72 11.69 -1.39 -7.75
C PRO A 72 11.00 -1.29 -9.12
N SER A 73 11.51 -0.39 -9.95
CA SER A 73 11.03 -0.20 -11.31
C SER A 73 12.17 0.16 -12.26
N TRP A 74 11.98 -0.17 -13.52
CA TRP A 74 12.92 0.18 -14.58
C TRP A 74 12.21 0.71 -15.81
N ARG A 75 12.57 1.91 -16.25
CA ARG A 75 12.07 2.54 -17.46
C ARG A 75 13.13 2.40 -18.56
N PHE A 76 12.86 1.55 -19.55
CA PHE A 76 13.77 1.24 -20.66
C PHE A 76 13.95 2.43 -21.61
N ASN A 77 12.85 3.13 -21.86
CA ASN A 77 12.76 4.28 -22.75
C ASN A 77 11.58 5.19 -22.30
N PRO A 78 11.35 6.33 -22.95
CA PRO A 78 10.24 7.22 -22.56
C PRO A 78 8.85 6.57 -22.55
N SER A 79 8.66 5.47 -23.28
CA SER A 79 7.34 4.86 -23.45
C SER A 79 7.13 3.55 -22.69
N ILE A 80 8.19 2.86 -22.25
CA ILE A 80 8.06 1.51 -21.70
C ILE A 80 8.83 1.40 -20.38
N GLY A 81 8.18 0.86 -19.37
CA GLY A 81 8.77 0.49 -18.09
C GLY A 81 8.15 -0.76 -17.50
N ILE A 82 8.85 -1.36 -16.56
CA ILE A 82 8.39 -2.49 -15.75
C ILE A 82 8.55 -2.16 -14.28
N PHE A 83 7.81 -2.85 -13.44
CA PHE A 83 7.95 -2.80 -12.00
C PHE A 83 7.67 -4.16 -11.37
N ALA A 84 8.23 -4.35 -10.20
CA ALA A 84 7.86 -5.40 -9.29
C ALA A 84 7.50 -4.74 -7.95
N ARG A 85 6.49 -5.24 -7.25
CA ARG A 85 6.15 -4.79 -5.91
C ARG A 85 6.00 -6.00 -5.02
N TYR A 86 6.55 -5.91 -3.83
CA TYR A 86 6.24 -6.77 -2.72
C TYR A 86 5.63 -5.93 -1.63
N GLU A 87 4.48 -6.35 -1.13
CA GLU A 87 3.76 -5.67 -0.08
C GLU A 87 3.25 -6.66 0.97
N GLN A 88 3.09 -6.18 2.18
CA GLN A 88 2.66 -6.95 3.31
C GLN A 88 1.81 -6.06 4.21
N TRP A 89 0.69 -6.56 4.69
CA TRP A 89 -0.17 -5.82 5.61
C TRP A 89 -0.86 -6.74 6.59
N ASP A 90 -1.14 -6.20 7.77
CA ASP A 90 -1.91 -6.85 8.81
C ASP A 90 -2.98 -5.89 9.35
N ASN A 91 -4.24 -6.25 9.13
CA ASN A 91 -5.39 -5.48 9.60
C ASN A 91 -5.81 -5.82 11.03
N ALA A 92 -5.11 -6.76 11.68
CA ALA A 92 -5.36 -7.19 13.05
C ALA A 92 -4.05 -7.45 13.81
N ALA A 93 -3.04 -6.60 13.58
CA ALA A 93 -1.71 -6.69 14.19
C ALA A 93 -1.71 -6.51 15.72
N GLY A 94 -2.84 -6.18 16.32
CA GLY A 94 -3.04 -6.12 17.77
C GLY A 94 -3.30 -7.48 18.42
N ASN A 95 -3.54 -8.54 17.66
CA ASN A 95 -3.73 -9.88 18.21
C ASN A 95 -2.53 -10.81 17.97
N THR A 96 -2.58 -12.01 18.52
CA THR A 96 -1.52 -13.03 18.39
C THR A 96 -1.81 -14.05 17.28
N SER A 97 -2.94 -13.95 16.61
CA SER A 97 -3.29 -14.81 15.49
C SER A 97 -2.62 -14.30 14.23
N ASP A 98 -2.21 -15.22 13.37
CA ASP A 98 -1.69 -14.86 12.06
C ASP A 98 -2.81 -14.26 11.20
N SER A 99 -2.65 -12.98 10.87
CA SER A 99 -3.58 -12.20 10.04
C SER A 99 -2.88 -11.43 8.93
N GLU A 100 -1.56 -11.62 8.83
CA GLU A 100 -0.71 -10.98 7.85
C GLU A 100 -0.98 -11.51 6.44
N VAL A 101 -1.09 -10.60 5.50
CA VAL A 101 -1.25 -10.91 4.07
C VAL A 101 -0.03 -10.36 3.33
N ALA A 102 0.58 -11.19 2.50
CA ALA A 102 1.65 -10.77 1.61
C ALA A 102 1.16 -10.80 0.15
N GLN A 103 1.69 -9.91 -0.68
CA GLN A 103 1.36 -9.87 -2.10
C GLN A 103 2.59 -9.51 -2.92
N THR A 104 2.78 -10.24 -4.01
CA THR A 104 3.76 -9.93 -5.04
C THR A 104 3.03 -9.48 -6.30
N SER A 105 3.42 -8.33 -6.87
CA SER A 105 2.90 -7.83 -8.12
C SER A 105 4.02 -7.62 -9.12
N LEU A 106 3.80 -8.02 -10.36
CA LEU A 106 4.71 -7.79 -11.48
C LEU A 106 3.96 -7.11 -12.60
N GLY A 107 4.46 -5.98 -13.10
CA GLY A 107 3.72 -5.24 -14.09
C GLY A 107 4.58 -4.45 -15.07
N ALA A 108 3.89 -3.95 -16.09
CA ALA A 108 4.44 -3.08 -17.12
C ALA A 108 3.60 -1.81 -17.25
N SER A 109 4.26 -0.75 -17.64
CA SER A 109 3.66 0.55 -17.95
C SER A 109 4.03 0.96 -19.36
N TYR A 110 3.03 1.43 -20.11
CA TYR A 110 3.20 1.98 -21.46
C TYR A 110 2.70 3.43 -21.49
N TRP A 111 3.61 4.38 -21.62
CA TRP A 111 3.30 5.80 -21.78
C TRP A 111 3.06 6.11 -23.25
N LEU A 112 1.79 6.34 -23.61
CA LEU A 112 1.41 6.75 -24.94
C LEU A 112 1.95 8.15 -25.28
N ASN A 113 1.94 9.02 -24.29
CA ASN A 113 2.51 10.38 -24.30
C ASN A 113 2.77 10.85 -22.86
N GLU A 114 3.07 12.13 -22.67
CA GLU A 114 3.35 12.72 -21.34
C GLU A 114 2.15 12.68 -20.40
N HIS A 115 0.95 12.56 -20.93
CA HIS A 115 -0.30 12.64 -20.18
C HIS A 115 -0.99 11.29 -19.96
N VAL A 116 -0.68 10.27 -20.78
CA VAL A 116 -1.42 9.00 -20.78
C VAL A 116 -0.50 7.82 -20.55
N VAL A 117 -0.83 7.00 -19.56
CA VAL A 117 -0.14 5.74 -19.26
C VAL A 117 -1.15 4.60 -19.15
N PHE A 118 -0.85 3.51 -19.86
CA PHE A 118 -1.49 2.20 -19.63
C PHE A 118 -0.63 1.38 -18.69
N LYS A 119 -1.27 0.66 -17.79
CA LYS A 119 -0.63 -0.27 -16.86
C LYS A 119 -1.28 -1.63 -16.94
N ALA A 120 -0.49 -2.67 -16.83
CA ALA A 120 -0.94 -4.03 -16.67
C ALA A 120 -0.06 -4.71 -15.64
N ASP A 121 -0.66 -5.43 -14.69
CA ASP A 121 0.07 -6.19 -13.69
C ASP A 121 -0.64 -7.51 -13.35
N LEU A 122 0.16 -8.46 -12.95
CA LEU A 122 -0.24 -9.72 -12.35
C LEU A 122 0.06 -9.64 -10.86
N GLN A 123 -0.85 -10.13 -10.04
CA GLN A 123 -0.69 -10.21 -8.59
C GLN A 123 -0.88 -11.65 -8.11
N ASP A 124 -0.06 -12.02 -7.15
CA ASP A 124 -0.05 -13.29 -6.44
C ASP A 124 -0.08 -12.97 -4.94
N GLN A 125 -1.11 -13.43 -4.24
CA GLN A 125 -1.37 -13.10 -2.85
C GLN A 125 -1.26 -14.35 -1.99
N ASP A 126 -0.51 -14.24 -0.90
CA ASP A 126 -0.38 -15.23 0.16
C ASP A 126 -1.12 -14.72 1.40
N ALA A 127 -2.10 -15.50 1.85
CA ALA A 127 -2.96 -15.14 2.95
C ALA A 127 -2.95 -16.23 4.03
N PRO A 128 -3.22 -15.90 5.31
CA PRO A 128 -3.26 -16.86 6.40
C PRO A 128 -4.26 -17.99 6.16
N GLU A 129 -4.01 -19.13 6.77
CA GLU A 129 -4.85 -20.32 6.63
C GLU A 129 -6.34 -20.02 6.87
N GLY A 130 -7.20 -20.43 5.95
CA GLY A 130 -8.64 -20.18 5.97
C GLY A 130 -9.07 -18.83 5.39
N LYS A 131 -8.15 -17.99 4.94
CA LYS A 131 -8.44 -16.78 4.16
C LYS A 131 -8.37 -17.08 2.66
N LYS A 132 -9.06 -16.28 1.87
CA LYS A 132 -9.05 -16.41 0.41
C LYS A 132 -7.89 -15.56 -0.14
N GLU A 133 -7.02 -16.18 -0.92
CA GLU A 133 -6.04 -15.50 -1.76
C GLU A 133 -6.73 -14.85 -2.97
N LEU A 134 -6.31 -13.66 -3.29
CA LEU A 134 -6.87 -12.86 -4.38
C LEU A 134 -5.83 -12.67 -5.50
N ASP A 135 -5.50 -13.78 -6.16
CA ASP A 135 -4.65 -13.73 -7.35
C ASP A 135 -5.41 -13.15 -8.53
N GLY A 136 -4.70 -12.42 -9.37
CA GLY A 136 -5.37 -11.82 -10.49
C GLY A 136 -4.47 -11.00 -11.41
N PHE A 137 -5.13 -10.29 -12.31
CA PHE A 137 -4.48 -9.29 -13.14
C PHE A 137 -5.28 -7.99 -13.12
N ASN A 138 -4.56 -6.88 -13.24
CA ASN A 138 -5.15 -5.55 -13.31
C ASN A 138 -4.77 -4.87 -14.61
N LEU A 139 -5.70 -4.08 -15.14
CA LEU A 139 -5.46 -3.15 -16.23
C LEU A 139 -5.84 -1.75 -15.75
N GLY A 140 -4.95 -0.80 -15.98
CA GLY A 140 -5.13 0.57 -15.54
C GLY A 140 -4.84 1.58 -16.64
N LEU A 141 -5.56 2.69 -16.59
CA LEU A 141 -5.32 3.87 -17.39
C LEU A 141 -5.10 5.06 -16.45
N GLY A 142 -3.94 5.69 -16.57
CA GLY A 142 -3.63 6.95 -15.88
C GLY A 142 -3.64 8.12 -16.87
N TYR A 143 -4.22 9.23 -16.44
CA TYR A 143 -4.20 10.49 -17.17
C TYR A 143 -3.76 11.64 -16.26
N GLN A 144 -2.85 12.47 -16.76
CA GLN A 144 -2.37 13.68 -16.08
C GLN A 144 -2.61 14.88 -16.99
N PHE A 145 -3.25 15.89 -16.48
CA PHE A 145 -3.54 17.19 -17.15
C PHE A 145 -2.69 18.32 -16.60
#